data_9872ab3ecdb9468d4a8f3b5c28a1e942
#
_entry.id   9872ab3ecdb9468d4a8f3b5c28a1e942
#
_cell.length_a   1.000
_cell.length_b   1.000
_cell.length_c   1.000
_cell.angle_alpha   90.00
_cell.angle_beta   90.00
_cell.angle_gamma   90.00
#
_symmetry.space_group_name_H-M   'P 1'
#
loop_
_entity.id
_entity.type
_entity.pdbx_description
1 polymer ?
#
loop_
_entity_poly.entity_id
_entity_poly.type
_entity_poly.pdbx_seq_one_letter_code
_entity_poly.pdbx_strand_id
1 'polypeptide(L)'
;LNIVPSHHAKNVFINTTYDKMDNNTNQKVGTLKCEKPVEVLFEGLDLEVFNKTKEIPKTVVDTLADIPEQFCFLMVGHWLNGDFGHDRKDIATTIKTFCETFKNKGRKKPALIFKSGTTFSIRDREELLKKIQTVRNLTPGAPNVYLIFGDMIS
;
A
#
# COMPACT_ATOMS: atom_id res chain seq x y z
N LEU A 1 -18.73 13.13 20.12
CA LEU A 1 -18.97 12.55 18.80
C LEU A 1 -17.64 12.07 18.20
N ASN A 2 -17.58 10.82 17.77
CA ASN A 2 -16.47 10.26 17.00
C ASN A 2 -16.91 10.14 15.55
N ILE A 3 -16.02 10.47 14.61
CA ILE A 3 -16.27 10.36 13.17
C ILE A 3 -15.32 9.33 12.61
N VAL A 4 -15.85 8.40 11.80
CA VAL A 4 -15.07 7.33 11.17
C VAL A 4 -15.38 7.24 9.67
N PRO A 5 -14.43 6.78 8.83
CA PRO A 5 -14.60 6.84 7.37
C PRO A 5 -15.48 5.74 6.79
N SER A 6 -15.90 4.76 7.58
CA SER A 6 -16.69 3.63 7.04
C SER A 6 -17.62 2.99 8.06
N HIS A 7 -18.65 2.31 7.59
CA HIS A 7 -19.51 1.46 8.43
C HIS A 7 -18.74 0.33 9.10
N HIS A 8 -17.74 -0.23 8.42
CA HIS A 8 -16.88 -1.24 9.03
C HIS A 8 -16.16 -0.69 10.26
N ALA A 9 -15.51 0.48 10.14
CA ALA A 9 -14.85 1.13 11.26
C ALA A 9 -15.83 1.44 12.40
N LYS A 10 -17.03 1.98 12.08
CA LYS A 10 -18.08 2.20 13.07
C LYS A 10 -18.41 0.91 13.82
N ASN A 11 -18.66 -0.19 13.10
CA ASN A 11 -19.00 -1.46 13.71
C ASN A 11 -17.87 -2.02 14.59
N VAL A 12 -16.60 -1.87 14.18
CA VAL A 12 -15.46 -2.25 15.00
C VAL A 12 -15.47 -1.46 16.32
N PHE A 13 -15.61 -0.12 16.26
CA PHE A 13 -15.60 0.70 17.48
C PHE A 13 -16.74 0.38 18.44
N ILE A 14 -17.96 0.20 17.97
CA ILE A 14 -19.12 -0.01 18.85
C ILE A 14 -19.20 -1.44 19.40
N ASN A 15 -18.65 -2.42 18.71
CA ASN A 15 -18.73 -3.83 19.09
C ASN A 15 -17.47 -4.35 19.81
N THR A 16 -16.38 -3.59 19.79
CA THR A 16 -15.15 -4.01 20.46
C THR A 16 -15.15 -3.60 21.92
N THR A 17 -14.79 -4.53 22.77
CA THR A 17 -14.59 -4.30 24.20
C THR A 17 -13.19 -4.79 24.59
N TYR A 18 -12.56 -4.09 25.53
CA TYR A 18 -11.24 -4.42 26.07
C TYR A 18 -11.33 -4.58 27.57
N ASP A 19 -10.60 -5.52 28.10
CA ASP A 19 -10.44 -5.67 29.53
C ASP A 19 -9.45 -4.60 30.03
N LYS A 20 -9.89 -3.81 30.99
CA LYS A 20 -9.02 -2.87 31.71
C LYS A 20 -8.29 -3.64 32.80
N MET A 21 -6.97 -3.74 32.67
CA MET A 21 -6.12 -4.44 33.63
C MET A 21 -5.44 -3.44 34.56
N ASP A 22 -5.29 -3.80 35.81
CA ASP A 22 -4.43 -3.07 36.76
C ASP A 22 -2.97 -3.50 36.51
N ASN A 23 -2.11 -2.51 36.28
CA ASN A 23 -0.71 -2.77 35.90
C ASN A 23 0.14 -3.37 37.05
N ASN A 24 -0.29 -3.22 38.32
CA ASN A 24 0.45 -3.70 39.48
C ASN A 24 0.04 -5.11 39.87
N THR A 25 -1.26 -5.38 39.77
CA THR A 25 -1.85 -6.66 40.23
C THR A 25 -2.13 -7.62 39.09
N ASN A 26 -2.07 -7.13 37.84
CA ASN A 26 -2.44 -7.85 36.62
C ASN A 26 -3.87 -8.45 36.68
N GLN A 27 -4.74 -7.83 37.48
CA GLN A 27 -6.14 -8.23 37.61
C GLN A 27 -7.04 -7.36 36.76
N LYS A 28 -8.14 -7.91 36.26
CA LYS A 28 -9.16 -7.18 35.54
C LYS A 28 -9.92 -6.28 36.51
N VAL A 29 -9.84 -4.96 36.28
CA VAL A 29 -10.53 -3.93 37.07
C VAL A 29 -11.75 -3.35 36.38
N GLY A 30 -12.04 -3.76 35.15
CA GLY A 30 -13.19 -3.28 34.42
C GLY A 30 -13.17 -3.65 32.94
N THR A 31 -14.11 -3.07 32.20
CA THR A 31 -14.21 -3.23 30.74
C THR A 31 -14.26 -1.86 30.09
N LEU A 32 -13.52 -1.66 29.00
CA LEU A 32 -13.54 -0.47 28.18
C LEU A 32 -14.39 -0.74 26.95
N LYS A 33 -15.35 0.14 26.70
CA LYS A 33 -16.19 0.14 25.49
C LYS A 33 -16.32 1.56 24.97
N CYS A 34 -16.55 1.71 23.67
CA CYS A 34 -16.85 3.02 23.09
C CYS A 34 -18.28 3.44 23.49
N GLU A 35 -18.39 4.39 24.41
CA GLU A 35 -19.68 4.91 24.90
C GLU A 35 -20.15 6.15 24.12
N LYS A 36 -19.23 6.81 23.42
CA LYS A 36 -19.55 8.01 22.63
C LYS A 36 -20.21 7.63 21.30
N PRO A 37 -21.18 8.43 20.83
CA PRO A 37 -21.74 8.23 19.50
C PRO A 37 -20.66 8.20 18.44
N VAL A 38 -20.79 7.24 17.50
CA VAL A 38 -19.88 7.08 16.36
C VAL A 38 -20.69 7.27 15.09
N GLU A 39 -20.31 8.24 14.27
CA GLU A 39 -20.96 8.52 12.99
C GLU A 39 -20.02 8.24 11.81
N VAL A 40 -20.60 7.89 10.69
CA VAL A 40 -19.84 7.62 9.46
C VAL A 40 -19.85 8.87 8.59
N LEU A 41 -18.65 9.32 8.23
CA LEU A 41 -18.44 10.31 7.19
C LEU A 41 -17.45 9.70 6.19
N PHE A 42 -17.94 9.34 5.01
CA PHE A 42 -17.09 8.80 3.96
C PHE A 42 -16.09 9.84 3.48
N GLU A 43 -14.87 9.39 3.20
CA GLU A 43 -13.87 10.22 2.55
C GLU A 43 -14.34 10.54 1.12
N GLY A 44 -14.33 11.83 0.79
CA GLY A 44 -14.69 12.31 -0.53
C GLY A 44 -13.56 12.09 -1.54
N LEU A 45 -13.92 12.05 -2.82
CA LEU A 45 -13.00 12.04 -3.94
C LEU A 45 -13.36 13.19 -4.88
N ASP A 46 -12.39 14.01 -5.23
CA ASP A 46 -12.56 15.05 -6.24
C ASP A 46 -12.58 14.41 -7.64
N LEU A 47 -13.77 14.31 -8.23
CA LEU A 47 -13.98 13.69 -9.53
C LEU A 47 -13.46 14.57 -10.69
N GLU A 48 -13.22 15.85 -10.46
CA GLU A 48 -12.57 16.70 -11.45
C GLU A 48 -11.06 16.43 -11.52
N VAL A 49 -10.48 16.03 -10.42
CA VAL A 49 -9.08 15.61 -10.36
C VAL A 49 -8.92 14.15 -10.79
N PHE A 50 -9.76 13.27 -10.28
CA PHE A 50 -9.67 11.82 -10.50
C PHE A 50 -10.71 11.36 -11.53
N ASN A 51 -10.43 11.57 -12.81
CA ASN A 51 -11.27 11.10 -13.90
C ASN A 51 -10.45 10.52 -15.07
N LYS A 52 -11.12 9.75 -15.94
CA LYS A 52 -10.48 9.08 -17.08
C LYS A 52 -10.27 9.99 -18.31
N THR A 53 -10.81 11.20 -18.28
CA THR A 53 -10.87 12.07 -19.46
C THR A 53 -9.80 13.13 -19.47
N LYS A 54 -8.99 13.26 -18.42
CA LYS A 54 -7.89 14.22 -18.38
C LYS A 54 -6.76 13.82 -19.33
N GLU A 55 -6.24 14.81 -20.02
CA GLU A 55 -4.99 14.64 -20.73
C GLU A 55 -3.87 14.26 -19.77
N ILE A 56 -3.11 13.25 -20.13
CA ILE A 56 -1.98 12.80 -19.32
C ILE A 56 -0.84 13.78 -19.52
N PRO A 57 -0.27 14.39 -18.47
CA PRO A 57 0.87 15.27 -18.57
C PRO A 57 2.03 14.60 -19.29
N LYS A 58 2.71 15.34 -20.19
CA LYS A 58 3.84 14.81 -20.95
C LYS A 58 4.94 14.23 -20.06
N THR A 59 5.19 14.84 -18.90
CA THR A 59 6.16 14.33 -17.90
C THR A 59 5.84 12.92 -17.43
N VAL A 60 4.57 12.57 -17.27
CA VAL A 60 4.14 11.21 -16.90
C VAL A 60 4.35 10.25 -18.07
N VAL A 61 3.99 10.68 -19.28
CA VAL A 61 4.21 9.88 -20.49
C VAL A 61 5.70 9.60 -20.68
N ASP A 62 6.55 10.63 -20.56
CA ASP A 62 8.00 10.49 -20.70
C ASP A 62 8.59 9.58 -19.61
N THR A 63 8.09 9.64 -18.37
CA THR A 63 8.53 8.77 -17.27
C THR A 63 8.19 7.29 -17.52
N LEU A 64 7.09 7.03 -18.22
CA LEU A 64 6.62 5.67 -18.50
C LEU A 64 7.10 5.14 -19.86
N ALA A 65 7.69 5.99 -20.71
CA ALA A 65 8.10 5.63 -22.07
C ALA A 65 9.17 4.51 -22.14
N ASP A 66 9.99 4.39 -21.10
CA ASP A 66 11.04 3.36 -21.01
C ASP A 66 10.51 2.00 -20.55
N ILE A 67 9.22 1.87 -20.24
CA ILE A 67 8.61 0.61 -19.83
C ILE A 67 8.08 -0.10 -21.08
N PRO A 68 8.67 -1.24 -21.49
CA PRO A 68 8.31 -1.91 -22.73
C PRO A 68 7.03 -2.74 -22.65
N GLU A 69 6.53 -3.01 -21.47
CA GLU A 69 5.34 -3.82 -21.27
C GLU A 69 4.08 -3.04 -21.65
N GLN A 70 3.21 -3.67 -22.44
CA GLN A 70 1.94 -3.07 -22.89
C GLN A 70 0.90 -2.89 -21.79
N PHE A 71 1.05 -3.60 -20.69
CA PHE A 71 0.15 -3.52 -19.55
C PHE A 71 0.94 -3.53 -18.24
N CYS A 72 0.62 -2.57 -17.37
CA CYS A 72 1.24 -2.44 -16.08
C CYS A 72 0.18 -2.36 -14.98
N PHE A 73 0.40 -3.10 -13.90
CA PHE A 73 -0.29 -2.87 -12.65
C PHE A 73 0.40 -1.73 -11.90
N LEU A 74 -0.37 -0.89 -11.23
CA LEU A 74 0.16 0.17 -10.38
C LEU A 74 -0.12 -0.15 -8.91
N MET A 75 0.91 -0.07 -8.10
CA MET A 75 0.82 -0.15 -6.66
C MET A 75 1.44 1.11 -6.05
N VAL A 76 0.70 1.79 -5.19
CA VAL A 76 1.16 3.01 -4.51
C VAL A 76 1.22 2.78 -3.01
N GLY A 77 2.37 3.05 -2.42
CA GLY A 77 2.52 2.89 -0.98
C GLY A 77 3.94 3.13 -0.47
N HIS A 78 4.05 3.24 0.84
CA HIS A 78 5.34 3.25 1.52
C HIS A 78 5.64 1.86 2.05
N TRP A 79 6.78 1.32 1.68
CA TRP A 79 7.31 0.10 2.28
C TRP A 79 8.12 0.47 3.52
N LEU A 80 7.41 0.60 4.62
CA LEU A 80 8.00 0.90 5.92
C LEU A 80 8.75 -0.32 6.47
N ASN A 81 9.28 -0.19 7.70
CA ASN A 81 9.95 -1.29 8.38
C ASN A 81 9.01 -2.49 8.53
N GLY A 82 9.55 -3.66 8.32
CA GLY A 82 8.85 -4.93 8.45
C GLY A 82 9.36 -5.97 7.47
N ASP A 83 9.43 -7.20 7.94
CA ASP A 83 9.69 -8.37 7.14
C ASP A 83 8.43 -8.76 6.33
N PHE A 84 8.54 -9.81 5.54
CA PHE A 84 7.45 -10.40 4.76
C PHE A 84 6.18 -10.56 5.62
N GLY A 85 5.06 -9.96 5.20
CA GLY A 85 3.77 -10.07 5.88
C GLY A 85 3.58 -9.19 7.12
N HIS A 86 4.57 -8.37 7.48
CA HIS A 86 4.51 -7.49 8.65
C HIS A 86 4.35 -6.00 8.31
N ASP A 87 4.43 -5.65 7.04
CA ASP A 87 4.14 -4.29 6.56
C ASP A 87 2.63 -4.09 6.41
N ARG A 88 2.12 -2.95 6.85
CA ARG A 88 0.69 -2.60 6.83
C ARG A 88 0.01 -2.79 5.48
N LYS A 89 0.72 -2.57 4.38
CA LYS A 89 0.23 -2.74 3.00
C LYS A 89 0.64 -4.07 2.38
N ASP A 90 1.40 -4.87 3.10
CA ASP A 90 1.91 -6.18 2.68
C ASP A 90 2.52 -6.17 1.28
N ILE A 91 3.43 -5.21 1.08
CA ILE A 91 4.05 -4.93 -0.21
C ILE A 91 4.86 -6.12 -0.71
N ALA A 92 5.60 -6.75 0.20
CA ALA A 92 6.41 -7.90 -0.14
C ALA A 92 5.58 -9.07 -0.67
N THR A 93 4.47 -9.42 0.01
CA THR A 93 3.54 -10.47 -0.43
C THR A 93 2.85 -10.09 -1.72
N THR A 94 2.48 -8.81 -1.91
CA THR A 94 1.88 -8.32 -3.16
C THR A 94 2.84 -8.51 -4.34
N ILE A 95 4.11 -8.12 -4.20
CA ILE A 95 5.14 -8.30 -5.24
C ILE A 95 5.36 -9.80 -5.49
N LYS A 96 5.46 -10.60 -4.45
CA LYS A 96 5.63 -12.06 -4.57
C LYS A 96 4.47 -12.69 -5.32
N THR A 97 3.24 -12.40 -4.93
CA THR A 97 2.03 -12.92 -5.57
C THR A 97 1.96 -12.51 -7.03
N PHE A 98 2.28 -11.24 -7.34
CA PHE A 98 2.38 -10.78 -8.71
C PHE A 98 3.41 -11.59 -9.52
N CYS A 99 4.62 -11.77 -8.99
CA CYS A 99 5.67 -12.55 -9.63
C CYS A 99 5.24 -14.00 -9.88
N GLU A 100 4.64 -14.65 -8.90
CA GLU A 100 4.17 -16.03 -9.01
C GLU A 100 3.03 -16.20 -9.99
N THR A 101 2.10 -15.25 -10.04
CA THR A 101 0.94 -15.28 -10.93
C THR A 101 1.33 -15.12 -12.40
N PHE A 102 2.30 -14.26 -12.67
CA PHE A 102 2.66 -13.90 -14.04
C PHE A 102 4.01 -14.46 -14.51
N LYS A 103 4.66 -15.33 -13.74
CA LYS A 103 5.85 -16.04 -14.19
C LYS A 103 5.57 -16.83 -15.48
N ASN A 104 6.58 -16.94 -16.33
CA ASN A 104 6.55 -17.78 -17.53
C ASN A 104 5.47 -17.42 -18.58
N LYS A 105 4.89 -16.21 -18.55
CA LYS A 105 3.90 -15.75 -19.54
C LYS A 105 4.51 -15.26 -20.87
N GLY A 106 5.81 -15.53 -21.10
CA GLY A 106 6.50 -15.15 -22.34
C GLY A 106 6.50 -13.64 -22.57
N ARG A 107 6.27 -13.21 -23.82
CA ARG A 107 6.26 -11.79 -24.22
C ARG A 107 5.03 -10.99 -23.73
N LYS A 108 3.99 -11.65 -23.24
CA LYS A 108 2.76 -11.02 -22.75
C LYS A 108 2.77 -10.80 -21.21
N LYS A 109 3.94 -10.87 -20.60
CA LYS A 109 4.03 -10.57 -19.15
C LYS A 109 3.66 -9.13 -18.91
N PRO A 110 2.77 -8.84 -17.95
CA PRO A 110 2.58 -7.49 -17.45
C PRO A 110 3.79 -7.06 -16.61
N ALA A 111 3.96 -5.76 -16.38
CA ALA A 111 4.85 -5.27 -15.34
C ALA A 111 4.06 -4.81 -14.10
N LEU A 112 4.75 -4.71 -12.97
CA LEU A 112 4.28 -4.02 -11.79
C LEU A 112 5.07 -2.72 -11.62
N ILE A 113 4.38 -1.60 -11.57
CA ILE A 113 4.95 -0.32 -11.19
C ILE A 113 4.68 -0.11 -9.71
N PHE A 114 5.73 -0.07 -8.92
CA PHE A 114 5.64 0.28 -7.51
C PHE A 114 6.05 1.74 -7.33
N LYS A 115 5.07 2.58 -7.02
CA LYS A 115 5.28 3.99 -6.68
C LYS A 115 5.43 4.13 -5.18
N SER A 116 6.60 4.58 -4.74
CA SER A 116 6.87 4.89 -3.34
C SER A 116 7.49 6.27 -3.22
N GLY A 117 7.07 7.03 -2.23
CA GLY A 117 7.73 8.25 -1.81
C GLY A 117 8.31 8.06 -0.42
N THR A 118 9.42 8.72 -0.12
CA THR A 118 9.86 8.91 1.26
C THR A 118 10.35 10.33 1.39
N THR A 119 10.18 10.87 2.56
CA THR A 119 10.72 12.19 2.92
C THR A 119 12.23 12.15 3.21
N PHE A 120 12.91 10.99 3.16
CA PHE A 120 14.12 10.85 3.96
C PHE A 120 15.45 10.63 3.25
N SER A 121 15.62 9.90 2.18
CA SER A 121 16.95 9.87 1.50
C SER A 121 17.07 8.98 0.25
N ILE A 122 18.19 9.19 -0.48
CA ILE A 122 18.64 8.32 -1.60
C ILE A 122 18.90 6.88 -1.13
N ARG A 123 19.35 6.69 0.11
CA ARG A 123 19.57 5.35 0.70
C ARG A 123 18.28 4.52 0.74
N ASP A 124 17.16 5.15 0.97
CA ASP A 124 15.85 4.48 1.00
C ASP A 124 15.47 3.92 -0.36
N ARG A 125 15.82 4.60 -1.45
CA ARG A 125 15.62 4.10 -2.81
C ARG A 125 16.42 2.82 -3.07
N GLU A 126 17.68 2.81 -2.70
CA GLU A 126 18.57 1.64 -2.88
C GLU A 126 18.12 0.46 -2.04
N GLU A 127 17.67 0.72 -0.81
CA GLU A 127 17.12 -0.30 0.07
C GLU A 127 15.84 -0.91 -0.52
N LEU A 128 14.92 -0.08 -1.03
CA LEU A 128 13.70 -0.55 -1.71
C LEU A 128 14.04 -1.39 -2.95
N LEU A 129 14.99 -0.97 -3.75
CA LEU A 129 15.43 -1.76 -4.91
C LEU A 129 16.00 -3.12 -4.49
N LYS A 130 16.79 -3.18 -3.43
CA LYS A 130 17.28 -4.46 -2.87
C LYS A 130 16.15 -5.34 -2.39
N LYS A 131 15.17 -4.79 -1.66
CA LYS A 131 13.99 -5.52 -1.20
C LYS A 131 13.19 -6.08 -2.37
N ILE A 132 12.88 -5.26 -3.37
CA ILE A 132 12.18 -5.70 -4.60
C ILE A 132 12.95 -6.83 -5.28
N GLN A 133 14.26 -6.66 -5.46
CA GLN A 133 15.09 -7.66 -6.10
C GLN A 133 15.14 -8.97 -5.31
N THR A 134 15.22 -8.91 -3.99
CA THR A 134 15.17 -10.09 -3.13
C THR A 134 13.88 -10.87 -3.32
N VAL A 135 12.74 -10.18 -3.28
CA VAL A 135 11.42 -10.81 -3.48
C VAL A 135 11.31 -11.40 -4.89
N ARG A 136 11.73 -10.66 -5.91
CA ARG A 136 11.67 -11.10 -7.30
C ARG A 136 12.53 -12.33 -7.56
N ASN A 137 13.71 -12.42 -6.94
CA ASN A 137 14.64 -13.55 -7.08
C ASN A 137 14.08 -14.86 -6.50
N LEU A 138 13.08 -14.80 -5.63
CA LEU A 138 12.39 -15.99 -5.14
C LEU A 138 11.56 -16.70 -6.24
N THR A 139 11.31 -16.01 -7.36
CA THR A 139 10.46 -16.54 -8.44
C THR A 139 11.20 -16.52 -9.77
N PRO A 140 11.84 -17.63 -10.17
CA PRO A 140 12.48 -17.73 -11.49
C PRO A 140 11.46 -17.45 -12.61
N GLY A 141 11.88 -16.67 -13.61
CA GLY A 141 11.00 -16.27 -14.71
C GLY A 141 9.95 -15.21 -14.35
N ALA A 142 10.12 -14.53 -13.23
CA ALA A 142 9.24 -13.43 -12.80
C ALA A 142 9.16 -12.29 -13.83
N PRO A 143 8.03 -11.58 -13.89
CA PRO A 143 7.88 -10.35 -14.66
C PRO A 143 8.69 -9.19 -14.06
N ASN A 144 8.75 -8.08 -14.78
CA ASN A 144 9.45 -6.90 -14.31
C ASN A 144 8.65 -6.17 -13.20
N VAL A 145 9.41 -5.62 -12.26
CA VAL A 145 8.90 -4.74 -11.21
C VAL A 145 9.73 -3.46 -11.24
N TYR A 146 9.08 -2.35 -11.56
CA TYR A 146 9.69 -1.03 -11.67
C TYR A 146 9.41 -0.21 -10.41
N LEU A 147 10.40 0.55 -9.96
CA LEU A 147 10.25 1.47 -8.84
C LEU A 147 10.22 2.91 -9.35
N ILE A 148 9.12 3.60 -9.13
CA ILE A 148 9.04 5.06 -9.21
C ILE A 148 9.20 5.60 -7.79
N PHE A 149 10.33 6.27 -7.55
CA PHE A 149 10.68 6.77 -6.23
C PHE A 149 10.68 8.29 -6.19
N GLY A 150 10.20 8.85 -5.09
CA GLY A 150 10.14 10.30 -4.87
C GLY A 150 8.71 10.81 -4.75
N ASP A 151 8.57 12.06 -4.35
CA ASP A 151 7.27 12.72 -4.31
C ASP A 151 6.86 13.14 -5.73
N MET A 152 5.57 13.05 -6.00
CA MET A 152 5.02 13.65 -7.21
C MET A 152 4.83 15.14 -6.93
N ILE A 153 5.60 15.96 -7.60
CA ILE A 153 5.43 17.40 -7.55
C ILE A 153 4.12 17.71 -8.29
N SER A 154 3.20 18.32 -7.57
CA SER A 154 1.93 18.84 -8.11
C SER A 154 2.18 20.08 -8.98
#